data_52d5d42b83eb0b4bc4660fe51bd2047b
#
_entry.id   52d5d42b83eb0b4bc4660fe51bd2047b
#
_cell.length_a   1.000
_cell.length_b   1.000
_cell.length_c   1.000
_cell.angle_alpha   90.00
_cell.angle_beta   90.00
_cell.angle_gamma   90.00
#
_symmetry.space_group_name_H-M   'P 1'
#
loop_
_entity.id
_entity.type
_entity.pdbx_description
1 polymer ?
#
loop_
_entity_poly.entity_id
_entity_poly.type
_entity_poly.pdbx_seq_one_letter_code
_entity_poly.pdbx_strand_id
1 'polypeptide(L)'
;MAEAVPTDEQLGTAVLAALGRVIDPEIRRPVTELDMIRGVDVQPGGAVRVDLQLTIVGCPAADTIERDVRVAAGSVPGVAAVEVDVSVMDPATRAALTERLRAGRPKGIQFTADSLTRVIAVTSGKGGVGKSTVTVNLAVALARRGLRVGVVDVDVHGFSVPGLMGLTDEHGVAPRPTRVDSMILPPVAHDVKVVSIGMFVDDVSTAVSWRGPMLHRTVNQFLTDVFFGDLDVLLLDLPPGTGDVAISVGQLLPHAEVLVVTTPQAAAADVAERSGIVARQTGQRVIGVVENMAGLVQPDGSVLHLFGEGGGAETAARLSRGQDTPVPVLGSVPLSVPLREGGDAGVPVVLGAPEDPSAVALTAIADRITTMGRGLAGRKLGLSLS
;
A
#
# COMPACT_ATOMS: atom_id res chain seq x y z
N MET A 1 -11.05 -32.56 -39.91
CA MET A 1 -11.85 -31.35 -40.18
C MET A 1 -10.85 -30.21 -40.18
N ALA A 2 -10.64 -29.51 -41.29
CA ALA A 2 -9.80 -28.30 -41.29
C ALA A 2 -10.57 -27.23 -40.50
N GLU A 3 -9.99 -26.74 -39.44
CA GLU A 3 -10.51 -25.55 -38.77
C GLU A 3 -10.53 -24.40 -39.77
N ALA A 4 -11.67 -23.77 -39.92
CA ALA A 4 -11.81 -22.63 -40.80
C ALA A 4 -10.86 -21.52 -40.35
N VAL A 5 -10.00 -21.04 -41.23
CA VAL A 5 -9.14 -19.89 -40.95
C VAL A 5 -10.05 -18.71 -40.56
N PRO A 6 -9.87 -18.09 -39.38
CA PRO A 6 -10.70 -16.95 -38.94
C PRO A 6 -10.58 -15.80 -39.95
N THR A 7 -11.65 -15.07 -40.17
CA THR A 7 -11.60 -13.83 -40.94
C THR A 7 -10.81 -12.76 -40.20
N ASP A 8 -10.27 -11.74 -40.90
CA ASP A 8 -9.52 -10.67 -40.31
C ASP A 8 -10.34 -9.95 -39.20
N GLU A 9 -11.64 -9.77 -39.40
CA GLU A 9 -12.57 -9.20 -38.41
C GLU A 9 -12.72 -10.08 -37.15
N GLN A 10 -12.84 -11.40 -37.36
CA GLN A 10 -12.92 -12.36 -36.24
C GLN A 10 -11.61 -12.40 -35.46
N LEU A 11 -10.48 -12.34 -36.18
CA LEU A 11 -9.16 -12.31 -35.56
C LEU A 11 -8.95 -11.02 -34.76
N GLY A 12 -9.32 -9.85 -35.29
CA GLY A 12 -9.26 -8.57 -34.60
C GLY A 12 -10.11 -8.54 -33.32
N THR A 13 -11.32 -9.11 -33.38
CA THR A 13 -12.20 -9.24 -32.20
C THR A 13 -11.58 -10.14 -31.12
N ALA A 14 -10.98 -11.28 -31.55
CA ALA A 14 -10.32 -12.20 -30.62
C ALA A 14 -9.08 -11.56 -29.95
N VAL A 15 -8.30 -10.80 -30.73
CA VAL A 15 -7.15 -10.04 -30.18
C VAL A 15 -7.62 -8.98 -29.17
N LEU A 16 -8.66 -8.21 -29.49
CA LEU A 16 -9.19 -7.20 -28.56
C LEU A 16 -9.70 -7.85 -27.25
N ALA A 17 -10.34 -9.01 -27.35
CA ALA A 17 -10.76 -9.78 -26.16
C ALA A 17 -9.56 -10.29 -25.34
N ALA A 18 -8.45 -10.66 -25.99
CA ALA A 18 -7.22 -11.04 -25.31
C ALA A 18 -6.57 -9.85 -24.60
N LEU A 19 -6.55 -8.68 -25.25
CA LEU A 19 -6.04 -7.43 -24.68
C LEU A 19 -6.86 -6.97 -23.46
N GLY A 20 -8.14 -7.30 -23.37
CA GLY A 20 -9.00 -7.06 -22.21
C GLY A 20 -8.53 -7.77 -20.93
N ARG A 21 -7.57 -8.69 -21.03
CA ARG A 21 -6.95 -9.39 -19.88
C ARG A 21 -5.63 -8.77 -19.44
N VAL A 22 -5.09 -7.85 -20.22
CA VAL A 22 -3.87 -7.11 -19.86
C VAL A 22 -4.24 -6.02 -18.86
N ILE A 23 -3.66 -6.07 -17.69
CA ILE A 23 -3.95 -5.17 -16.59
C ILE A 23 -2.83 -4.14 -16.44
N ASP A 24 -3.18 -2.85 -16.44
CA ASP A 24 -2.23 -1.80 -16.08
C ASP A 24 -1.77 -1.99 -14.62
N PRO A 25 -0.45 -2.07 -14.36
CA PRO A 25 0.05 -2.39 -13.02
C PRO A 25 -0.19 -1.29 -11.97
N GLU A 26 -0.27 -0.02 -12.37
CA GLU A 26 -0.49 1.12 -11.46
C GLU A 26 -1.99 1.35 -11.20
N ILE A 27 -2.82 1.34 -12.26
CA ILE A 27 -4.26 1.59 -12.16
C ILE A 27 -5.02 0.34 -11.72
N ARG A 28 -4.52 -0.86 -12.08
CA ARG A 28 -5.12 -2.18 -11.78
C ARG A 28 -6.47 -2.39 -12.48
N ARG A 29 -6.56 -1.92 -13.73
CA ARG A 29 -7.69 -2.14 -14.63
C ARG A 29 -7.21 -2.62 -15.99
N PRO A 30 -8.07 -3.29 -16.78
CA PRO A 30 -7.76 -3.67 -18.16
C PRO A 30 -7.35 -2.46 -19.01
N VAL A 31 -6.29 -2.60 -19.79
CA VAL A 31 -5.82 -1.53 -20.70
C VAL A 31 -6.89 -1.10 -21.71
N THR A 32 -7.81 -1.99 -22.04
CA THR A 32 -8.97 -1.69 -22.92
C THR A 32 -10.01 -0.80 -22.24
N GLU A 33 -10.19 -0.91 -20.91
CA GLU A 33 -11.09 -0.04 -20.13
C GLU A 33 -10.46 1.35 -19.87
N LEU A 34 -9.15 1.45 -20.01
CA LEU A 34 -8.40 2.68 -19.80
C LEU A 34 -8.23 3.50 -21.10
N ASP A 35 -8.88 3.10 -22.19
CA ASP A 35 -8.69 3.68 -23.53
C ASP A 35 -7.22 3.67 -24.00
N MET A 36 -6.43 2.73 -23.47
CA MET A 36 -5.03 2.59 -23.87
C MET A 36 -4.90 1.87 -25.20
N ILE A 37 -5.90 1.12 -25.65
CA ILE A 37 -5.94 0.48 -26.95
C ILE A 37 -6.81 1.32 -27.90
N ARG A 38 -6.18 2.00 -28.87
CA ARG A 38 -6.88 2.82 -29.86
C ARG A 38 -7.43 1.99 -31.01
N GLY A 39 -6.71 0.94 -31.40
CA GLY A 39 -7.07 0.11 -32.53
C GLY A 39 -6.27 -1.17 -32.57
N VAL A 40 -6.87 -2.14 -33.27
CA VAL A 40 -6.23 -3.40 -33.66
C VAL A 40 -6.45 -3.54 -35.14
N ASP A 41 -5.36 -3.51 -35.91
CA ASP A 41 -5.37 -3.69 -37.37
C ASP A 41 -4.81 -5.07 -37.73
N VAL A 42 -5.59 -5.85 -38.45
CA VAL A 42 -5.22 -7.19 -38.92
C VAL A 42 -4.84 -7.12 -40.36
N GLN A 43 -3.61 -7.46 -40.66
CA GLN A 43 -3.07 -7.49 -42.03
C GLN A 43 -3.15 -8.90 -42.65
N PRO A 44 -3.14 -8.99 -43.98
CA PRO A 44 -3.13 -10.28 -44.67
C PRO A 44 -2.00 -11.18 -44.18
N GLY A 45 -2.31 -12.44 -43.88
CA GLY A 45 -1.33 -13.39 -43.35
C GLY A 45 -1.24 -13.44 -41.84
N GLY A 46 -2.15 -12.77 -41.09
CA GLY A 46 -2.24 -12.86 -39.64
C GLY A 46 -1.24 -11.97 -38.89
N ALA A 47 -0.63 -10.99 -39.54
CA ALA A 47 0.13 -9.95 -38.85
C ALA A 47 -0.85 -8.96 -38.21
N VAL A 48 -0.63 -8.63 -36.93
CA VAL A 48 -1.49 -7.76 -36.16
C VAL A 48 -0.71 -6.55 -35.69
N ARG A 49 -1.24 -5.35 -35.92
CA ARG A 49 -0.75 -4.11 -35.38
C ARG A 49 -1.69 -3.62 -34.28
N VAL A 50 -1.13 -3.34 -33.10
CA VAL A 50 -1.87 -2.81 -31.95
C VAL A 50 -1.41 -1.39 -31.66
N ASP A 51 -2.33 -0.42 -31.72
CA ASP A 51 -2.07 0.97 -31.38
C ASP A 51 -2.27 1.15 -29.86
N LEU A 52 -1.16 1.21 -29.13
CA LEU A 52 -1.13 1.38 -27.67
C LEU A 52 -0.87 2.85 -27.31
N GLN A 53 -1.70 3.42 -26.43
CA GLN A 53 -1.49 4.75 -25.87
C GLN A 53 -1.17 4.67 -24.38
N LEU A 54 -0.02 5.20 -23.99
CA LEU A 54 0.36 5.39 -22.58
C LEU A 54 -0.23 6.69 -22.03
N THR A 55 -0.46 6.74 -20.74
CA THR A 55 -1.04 7.94 -20.08
C THR A 55 -0.11 9.13 -20.08
N ILE A 56 1.20 8.91 -19.97
CA ILE A 56 2.24 9.96 -19.94
C ILE A 56 3.50 9.52 -20.69
N VAL A 57 4.31 10.52 -21.07
CA VAL A 57 5.69 10.29 -21.54
C VAL A 57 6.53 9.75 -20.37
N GLY A 58 7.30 8.70 -20.59
CA GLY A 58 8.16 8.10 -19.57
C GLY A 58 7.41 7.34 -18.47
N CYS A 59 6.25 6.77 -18.79
CA CYS A 59 5.53 5.88 -17.87
C CYS A 59 6.46 4.75 -17.38
N PRO A 60 6.65 4.58 -16.06
CA PRO A 60 7.51 3.52 -15.52
C PRO A 60 7.05 2.11 -15.89
N ALA A 61 5.77 1.94 -16.16
CA ALA A 61 5.16 0.67 -16.55
C ALA A 61 5.16 0.41 -18.07
N ALA A 62 5.69 1.33 -18.89
CA ALA A 62 5.59 1.28 -20.35
C ALA A 62 6.06 -0.06 -20.93
N ASP A 63 7.28 -0.47 -20.59
CA ASP A 63 7.88 -1.71 -21.12
C ASP A 63 7.10 -2.96 -20.69
N THR A 64 6.54 -2.94 -19.48
CA THR A 64 5.73 -4.04 -18.97
C THR A 64 4.40 -4.12 -19.72
N ILE A 65 3.72 -2.99 -19.88
CA ILE A 65 2.44 -2.93 -20.59
C ILE A 65 2.62 -3.33 -22.06
N GLU A 66 3.64 -2.79 -22.75
CA GLU A 66 3.93 -3.14 -24.14
C GLU A 66 4.21 -4.63 -24.29
N ARG A 67 5.06 -5.20 -23.46
CA ARG A 67 5.38 -6.64 -23.47
C ARG A 67 4.12 -7.47 -23.26
N ASP A 68 3.29 -7.14 -22.26
CA ASP A 68 2.10 -7.91 -21.92
C ASP A 68 1.02 -7.78 -23.01
N VAL A 69 0.89 -6.63 -23.67
CA VAL A 69 0.05 -6.41 -24.85
C VAL A 69 0.53 -7.30 -26.01
N ARG A 70 1.84 -7.31 -26.28
CA ARG A 70 2.45 -8.14 -27.34
C ARG A 70 2.22 -9.63 -27.09
N VAL A 71 2.42 -10.09 -25.85
CA VAL A 71 2.20 -11.49 -25.45
C VAL A 71 0.73 -11.87 -25.57
N ALA A 72 -0.18 -11.02 -25.07
CA ALA A 72 -1.62 -11.29 -25.14
C ALA A 72 -2.12 -11.37 -26.56
N ALA A 73 -1.76 -10.42 -27.43
CA ALA A 73 -2.13 -10.46 -28.86
C ALA A 73 -1.55 -11.67 -29.56
N GLY A 74 -0.27 -11.99 -29.32
CA GLY A 74 0.42 -13.13 -29.92
C GLY A 74 -0.10 -14.51 -29.48
N SER A 75 -0.81 -14.57 -28.36
CA SER A 75 -1.41 -15.81 -27.84
C SER A 75 -2.67 -16.24 -28.60
N VAL A 76 -3.22 -15.38 -29.47
CA VAL A 76 -4.47 -15.64 -30.19
C VAL A 76 -4.19 -16.55 -31.41
N PRO A 77 -4.89 -17.70 -31.56
CA PRO A 77 -4.73 -18.57 -32.70
C PRO A 77 -5.00 -17.84 -34.02
N GLY A 78 -4.07 -17.97 -34.97
CA GLY A 78 -4.14 -17.29 -36.27
C GLY A 78 -3.30 -16.01 -36.36
N VAL A 79 -2.77 -15.50 -35.24
CA VAL A 79 -1.80 -14.40 -35.22
C VAL A 79 -0.42 -14.92 -35.54
N ALA A 80 0.18 -14.39 -36.62
CA ALA A 80 1.52 -14.78 -37.09
C ALA A 80 2.63 -13.87 -36.56
N ALA A 81 2.33 -12.58 -36.40
CA ALA A 81 3.25 -11.58 -35.88
C ALA A 81 2.47 -10.46 -35.18
N VAL A 82 3.10 -9.79 -34.19
CA VAL A 82 2.51 -8.64 -33.45
C VAL A 82 3.48 -7.47 -33.51
N GLU A 83 2.99 -6.36 -34.03
CA GLU A 83 3.62 -5.03 -33.92
C GLU A 83 2.83 -4.19 -32.94
N VAL A 84 3.51 -3.55 -31.98
CA VAL A 84 2.88 -2.62 -31.04
C VAL A 84 3.42 -1.23 -31.33
N ASP A 85 2.52 -0.33 -31.74
CA ASP A 85 2.83 1.08 -31.97
C ASP A 85 2.49 1.89 -30.71
N VAL A 86 3.54 2.39 -30.04
CA VAL A 86 3.38 3.07 -28.73
C VAL A 86 3.33 4.56 -28.94
N SER A 87 2.25 5.17 -28.45
CA SER A 87 2.05 6.62 -28.44
C SER A 87 1.67 7.12 -27.03
N VAL A 88 1.45 8.39 -26.89
CA VAL A 88 1.01 8.99 -25.61
C VAL A 88 -0.35 9.64 -25.80
N MET A 89 -1.23 9.51 -24.81
CA MET A 89 -2.54 10.14 -24.80
C MET A 89 -2.44 11.66 -24.96
N ASP A 90 -3.28 12.20 -25.82
CA ASP A 90 -3.46 13.64 -25.88
C ASP A 90 -4.08 14.18 -24.56
N PRO A 91 -3.96 15.51 -24.29
CA PRO A 91 -4.47 16.07 -23.04
C PRO A 91 -5.97 15.86 -22.82
N ALA A 92 -6.79 15.86 -23.87
CA ALA A 92 -8.24 15.71 -23.75
C ALA A 92 -8.61 14.26 -23.38
N THR A 93 -8.00 13.28 -24.05
CA THR A 93 -8.19 11.86 -23.75
C THR A 93 -7.74 11.53 -22.31
N ARG A 94 -6.60 12.08 -21.89
CA ARG A 94 -6.07 11.93 -20.54
C ARG A 94 -6.98 12.55 -19.49
N ALA A 95 -7.50 13.75 -19.71
CA ALA A 95 -8.45 14.40 -18.82
C ALA A 95 -9.76 13.59 -18.69
N ALA A 96 -10.30 13.07 -19.79
CA ALA A 96 -11.48 12.21 -19.79
C ALA A 96 -11.25 10.91 -19.01
N LEU A 97 -10.08 10.28 -19.16
CA LEU A 97 -9.69 9.11 -18.36
C LEU A 97 -9.63 9.46 -16.87
N THR A 98 -9.00 10.58 -16.50
CA THR A 98 -8.89 11.04 -15.12
C THR A 98 -10.27 11.26 -14.49
N GLU A 99 -11.18 11.95 -15.21
CA GLU A 99 -12.55 12.15 -14.74
C GLU A 99 -13.30 10.81 -14.57
N ARG A 100 -13.15 9.87 -15.49
CA ARG A 100 -13.78 8.55 -15.41
C ARG A 100 -13.24 7.73 -14.24
N LEU A 101 -11.94 7.77 -13.97
CA LEU A 101 -11.33 7.11 -12.83
C LEU A 101 -11.77 7.71 -11.50
N ARG A 102 -12.10 9.02 -11.50
CA ARG A 102 -12.66 9.74 -10.36
C ARG A 102 -14.18 9.63 -10.24
N ALA A 103 -14.86 9.19 -11.28
CA ALA A 103 -16.33 9.10 -11.28
C ALA A 103 -16.83 8.25 -10.12
N GLY A 104 -17.80 8.78 -9.37
CA GLY A 104 -18.36 8.13 -8.19
C GLY A 104 -17.56 8.30 -6.89
N ARG A 105 -16.42 9.02 -6.90
CA ARG A 105 -15.65 9.30 -5.69
C ARG A 105 -15.93 10.71 -5.17
N PRO A 106 -16.02 10.89 -3.85
CA PRO A 106 -16.18 12.22 -3.27
C PRO A 106 -14.97 13.10 -3.62
N LYS A 107 -15.23 14.38 -3.92
CA LYS A 107 -14.15 15.39 -3.97
C LYS A 107 -13.63 15.58 -2.55
N GLY A 108 -12.35 15.31 -2.31
CA GLY A 108 -11.72 15.41 -1.01
C GLY A 108 -11.15 14.09 -0.50
N ILE A 109 -11.06 13.93 0.82
CA ILE A 109 -10.51 12.72 1.45
C ILE A 109 -11.41 11.52 1.12
N GLN A 110 -10.82 10.49 0.51
CA GLN A 110 -11.53 9.28 0.05
C GLN A 110 -11.90 8.35 1.22
N PHE A 111 -11.18 8.46 2.33
CA PHE A 111 -11.29 7.59 3.50
C PHE A 111 -12.11 8.28 4.58
N THR A 112 -13.42 8.36 4.39
CA THR A 112 -14.37 8.90 5.36
C THR A 112 -14.86 7.81 6.32
N ALA A 113 -15.58 8.20 7.37
CA ALA A 113 -16.18 7.24 8.31
C ALA A 113 -17.14 6.24 7.63
N ASP A 114 -17.76 6.62 6.53
CA ASP A 114 -18.66 5.77 5.74
C ASP A 114 -17.92 4.92 4.69
N SER A 115 -16.60 5.13 4.52
CA SER A 115 -15.77 4.33 3.62
C SER A 115 -15.72 2.87 4.06
N LEU A 116 -15.75 1.95 3.10
CA LEU A 116 -15.54 0.53 3.35
C LEU A 116 -14.07 0.20 3.65
N THR A 117 -13.15 1.11 3.34
CA THR A 117 -11.72 0.94 3.63
C THR A 117 -11.46 1.03 5.13
N ARG A 118 -10.78 0.06 5.67
CA ARG A 118 -10.27 0.10 7.04
C ARG A 118 -8.98 0.89 7.07
N VAL A 119 -8.92 1.97 7.83
CA VAL A 119 -7.72 2.80 7.96
C VAL A 119 -7.05 2.52 9.28
N ILE A 120 -5.77 2.15 9.24
CA ILE A 120 -4.97 1.82 10.42
C ILE A 120 -3.70 2.67 10.42
N ALA A 121 -3.59 3.55 11.40
CA ALA A 121 -2.39 4.35 11.65
C ALA A 121 -1.42 3.56 12.54
N VAL A 122 -0.25 3.26 12.02
CA VAL A 122 0.81 2.55 12.74
C VAL A 122 1.75 3.57 13.36
N THR A 123 1.84 3.56 14.67
CA THR A 123 2.64 4.52 15.44
C THR A 123 3.57 3.83 16.43
N SER A 124 4.53 4.56 16.94
CA SER A 124 5.43 4.09 18.00
C SER A 124 5.83 5.23 18.92
N GLY A 125 6.14 4.92 20.15
CA GLY A 125 6.59 5.92 21.12
C GLY A 125 7.97 6.50 20.78
N LYS A 126 8.89 5.68 20.26
CA LYS A 126 10.28 6.05 19.92
C LYS A 126 10.68 5.53 18.55
N GLY A 127 11.71 6.12 17.96
CA GLY A 127 12.35 5.62 16.75
C GLY A 127 13.10 4.29 16.97
N GLY A 128 13.34 3.55 15.88
CA GLY A 128 14.15 2.33 15.93
C GLY A 128 13.46 1.09 16.52
N VAL A 129 12.13 1.10 16.73
CA VAL A 129 11.38 -0.08 17.22
C VAL A 129 10.96 -1.03 16.09
N GLY A 130 11.29 -0.72 14.84
CA GLY A 130 10.90 -1.50 13.68
C GLY A 130 9.44 -1.25 13.22
N LYS A 131 8.87 -0.09 13.51
CA LYS A 131 7.51 0.31 13.11
C LYS A 131 7.26 0.07 11.62
N SER A 132 8.09 0.64 10.74
CA SER A 132 7.94 0.54 9.28
C SER A 132 8.13 -0.89 8.78
N THR A 133 9.05 -1.66 9.38
CA THR A 133 9.21 -3.10 9.09
C THR A 133 7.93 -3.87 9.41
N VAL A 134 7.30 -3.61 10.56
CA VAL A 134 6.00 -4.20 10.92
C VAL A 134 4.92 -3.74 9.94
N THR A 135 4.84 -2.45 9.61
CA THR A 135 3.86 -1.89 8.68
C THR A 135 3.92 -2.57 7.31
N VAL A 136 5.12 -2.69 6.74
CA VAL A 136 5.34 -3.29 5.42
C VAL A 136 4.95 -4.78 5.42
N ASN A 137 5.41 -5.53 6.41
CA ASN A 137 5.11 -6.95 6.47
C ASN A 137 3.63 -7.22 6.73
N LEU A 138 2.96 -6.40 7.54
CA LEU A 138 1.50 -6.48 7.71
C LEU A 138 0.76 -6.16 6.41
N ALA A 139 1.19 -5.12 5.67
CA ALA A 139 0.59 -4.77 4.39
C ALA A 139 0.65 -5.95 3.40
N VAL A 140 1.83 -6.54 3.26
CA VAL A 140 2.05 -7.67 2.35
C VAL A 140 1.32 -8.93 2.84
N ALA A 141 1.31 -9.21 4.14
CA ALA A 141 0.55 -10.34 4.70
C ALA A 141 -0.96 -10.19 4.45
N LEU A 142 -1.51 -8.99 4.54
CA LEU A 142 -2.91 -8.69 4.22
C LEU A 142 -3.19 -8.83 2.72
N ALA A 143 -2.29 -8.35 1.86
CA ALA A 143 -2.42 -8.49 0.40
C ALA A 143 -2.41 -9.97 -0.03
N ARG A 144 -1.55 -10.81 0.57
CA ARG A 144 -1.54 -12.27 0.34
C ARG A 144 -2.85 -12.99 0.71
N ARG A 145 -3.70 -12.35 1.50
CA ARG A 145 -5.06 -12.83 1.80
C ARG A 145 -6.11 -12.37 0.79
N GLY A 146 -5.67 -11.76 -0.30
CA GLY A 146 -6.55 -11.24 -1.35
C GLY A 146 -7.18 -9.89 -1.02
N LEU A 147 -6.73 -9.20 0.05
CA LEU A 147 -7.18 -7.85 0.36
C LEU A 147 -6.44 -6.83 -0.52
N ARG A 148 -7.14 -5.80 -0.94
CA ARG A 148 -6.58 -4.65 -1.64
C ARG A 148 -6.01 -3.69 -0.61
N VAL A 149 -4.67 -3.56 -0.59
CA VAL A 149 -3.94 -2.85 0.47
C VAL A 149 -3.19 -1.65 -0.10
N GLY A 150 -3.23 -0.54 0.64
CA GLY A 150 -2.39 0.63 0.42
C GLY A 150 -1.54 0.94 1.65
N VAL A 151 -0.37 1.51 1.41
CA VAL A 151 0.51 2.07 2.45
C VAL A 151 0.80 3.53 2.13
N VAL A 152 0.65 4.38 3.14
CA VAL A 152 1.06 5.79 3.11
C VAL A 152 2.13 5.98 4.16
N ASP A 153 3.35 6.24 3.73
CA ASP A 153 4.48 6.56 4.60
C ASP A 153 4.59 8.07 4.76
N VAL A 154 4.33 8.54 5.96
CA VAL A 154 4.41 9.96 6.34
C VAL A 154 5.51 10.21 7.38
N ASP A 155 6.45 9.28 7.53
CA ASP A 155 7.63 9.46 8.39
C ASP A 155 8.68 10.33 7.69
N VAL A 156 8.63 11.62 7.94
CA VAL A 156 9.49 12.64 7.32
C VAL A 156 10.97 12.55 7.72
N HIS A 157 11.26 11.83 8.79
CA HIS A 157 12.60 11.69 9.32
C HIS A 157 13.25 10.34 9.00
N GLY A 158 12.45 9.38 8.53
CA GLY A 158 12.93 8.03 8.28
C GLY A 158 12.02 7.25 7.34
N PHE A 159 11.70 7.82 6.18
CA PHE A 159 10.86 7.20 5.14
C PHE A 159 11.52 5.94 4.59
N SER A 160 11.38 4.84 5.30
CA SER A 160 12.00 3.56 4.97
C SER A 160 11.11 2.61 4.17
N VAL A 161 9.81 2.88 4.05
CA VAL A 161 8.86 2.00 3.37
C VAL A 161 9.24 1.70 1.92
N PRO A 162 9.68 2.66 1.07
CA PRO A 162 10.07 2.35 -0.30
C PRO A 162 11.22 1.33 -0.37
N GLY A 163 12.26 1.49 0.45
CA GLY A 163 13.38 0.54 0.51
C GLY A 163 12.93 -0.84 0.98
N LEU A 164 12.16 -0.91 2.07
CA LEU A 164 11.62 -2.18 2.60
C LEU A 164 10.69 -2.91 1.63
N MET A 165 10.13 -2.20 0.64
CA MET A 165 9.26 -2.74 -0.41
C MET A 165 9.99 -3.00 -1.73
N GLY A 166 11.31 -2.79 -1.80
CA GLY A 166 12.10 -2.99 -3.01
C GLY A 166 11.78 -1.99 -4.13
N LEU A 167 11.31 -0.79 -3.77
CA LEU A 167 10.96 0.27 -4.72
C LEU A 167 12.10 1.26 -4.95
N THR A 168 13.23 1.13 -4.26
CA THR A 168 14.39 2.00 -4.45
C THR A 168 15.36 1.43 -5.48
N ASP A 169 16.05 2.34 -6.17
CA ASP A 169 17.17 1.96 -7.05
C ASP A 169 18.43 1.56 -6.23
N GLU A 170 19.51 1.26 -6.94
CA GLU A 170 20.83 0.90 -6.35
C GLU A 170 21.46 2.00 -5.48
N HIS A 171 20.97 3.23 -5.61
CA HIS A 171 21.41 4.38 -4.80
C HIS A 171 20.46 4.66 -3.63
N GLY A 172 19.42 3.83 -3.44
CA GLY A 172 18.42 4.00 -2.39
C GLY A 172 17.39 5.09 -2.69
N VAL A 173 17.31 5.57 -3.93
CA VAL A 173 16.34 6.60 -4.34
C VAL A 173 15.03 5.96 -4.74
N ALA A 174 13.95 6.41 -4.11
CA ALA A 174 12.60 5.95 -4.44
C ALA A 174 12.11 6.60 -5.75
N PRO A 175 11.36 5.86 -6.61
CA PRO A 175 10.82 6.42 -7.83
C PRO A 175 9.78 7.50 -7.51
N ARG A 176 9.73 8.54 -8.32
CA ARG A 176 8.63 9.50 -8.25
C ARG A 176 7.35 8.83 -8.76
N PRO A 177 6.23 8.95 -8.04
CA PRO A 177 4.96 8.42 -8.52
C PRO A 177 4.54 9.07 -9.84
N THR A 178 3.93 8.28 -10.71
CA THR A 178 3.35 8.75 -11.97
C THR A 178 2.27 9.80 -11.69
N ARG A 179 2.29 10.91 -12.43
CA ARG A 179 1.26 11.95 -12.37
C ARG A 179 0.45 11.97 -13.65
N VAL A 180 -0.86 11.79 -13.51
CA VAL A 180 -1.82 11.96 -14.61
C VAL A 180 -2.70 13.15 -14.25
N ASP A 181 -2.40 14.30 -14.83
CA ASP A 181 -2.97 15.61 -14.46
C ASP A 181 -2.77 15.92 -12.97
N SER A 182 -3.86 16.00 -12.19
CA SER A 182 -3.82 16.22 -10.73
C SER A 182 -3.87 14.92 -9.92
N MET A 183 -3.90 13.76 -10.58
CA MET A 183 -3.95 12.46 -9.95
C MET A 183 -2.54 11.87 -9.82
N ILE A 184 -2.25 11.30 -8.67
CA ILE A 184 -0.99 10.61 -8.39
C ILE A 184 -1.26 9.11 -8.43
N LEU A 185 -0.58 8.39 -9.32
CA LEU A 185 -0.62 6.93 -9.37
C LEU A 185 0.50 6.37 -8.49
N PRO A 186 0.15 5.69 -7.38
CA PRO A 186 1.17 5.12 -6.50
C PRO A 186 1.81 3.90 -7.16
N PRO A 187 3.13 3.72 -7.09
CA PRO A 187 3.77 2.48 -7.49
C PRO A 187 3.21 1.30 -6.68
N VAL A 188 3.29 0.12 -7.28
CA VAL A 188 2.82 -1.13 -6.67
C VAL A 188 4.00 -2.05 -6.47
N ALA A 189 4.17 -2.54 -5.24
CA ALA A 189 5.14 -3.58 -4.90
C ALA A 189 4.45 -4.66 -4.06
N HIS A 190 4.71 -5.91 -4.37
CA HIS A 190 4.14 -7.06 -3.66
C HIS A 190 2.60 -6.98 -3.49
N ASP A 191 1.90 -6.54 -4.55
CA ASP A 191 0.45 -6.30 -4.58
C ASP A 191 -0.07 -5.19 -3.66
N VAL A 192 0.81 -4.37 -3.09
CA VAL A 192 0.49 -3.23 -2.23
C VAL A 192 0.77 -1.92 -2.97
N LYS A 193 -0.19 -0.99 -2.94
CA LYS A 193 0.00 0.39 -3.42
C LYS A 193 0.75 1.20 -2.38
N VAL A 194 1.85 1.83 -2.78
CA VAL A 194 2.74 2.55 -1.85
C VAL A 194 2.88 4.00 -2.26
N VAL A 195 2.68 4.91 -1.32
CA VAL A 195 3.12 6.29 -1.43
C VAL A 195 3.91 6.67 -0.19
N SER A 196 5.06 7.30 -0.38
CA SER A 196 5.91 7.78 0.70
C SER A 196 6.27 9.24 0.46
N ILE A 197 6.40 9.99 1.54
CA ILE A 197 6.89 11.38 1.47
C ILE A 197 8.30 11.44 0.85
N GLY A 198 9.10 10.39 1.03
CA GLY A 198 10.43 10.25 0.41
C GLY A 198 10.41 10.24 -1.11
N MET A 199 9.30 9.87 -1.76
CA MET A 199 9.15 9.89 -3.22
C MET A 199 8.99 11.31 -3.80
N PHE A 200 8.83 12.32 -2.95
CA PHE A 200 8.63 13.73 -3.33
C PHE A 200 9.78 14.63 -2.86
N VAL A 201 10.83 14.05 -2.30
CA VAL A 201 12.05 14.75 -1.89
C VAL A 201 13.09 14.59 -2.99
N ASP A 202 13.63 15.70 -3.48
CA ASP A 202 14.57 15.69 -4.61
C ASP A 202 15.97 15.19 -4.23
N ASP A 203 16.33 15.34 -2.96
CA ASP A 203 17.64 14.95 -2.45
C ASP A 203 17.49 14.43 -1.02
N VAL A 204 17.75 13.14 -0.85
CA VAL A 204 17.68 12.43 0.44
C VAL A 204 18.67 13.00 1.46
N SER A 205 19.76 13.63 0.98
CA SER A 205 20.79 14.26 1.81
C SER A 205 20.39 15.66 2.29
N THR A 206 19.40 16.28 1.68
CA THR A 206 18.93 17.61 2.05
C THR A 206 17.94 17.51 3.22
N ALA A 207 18.33 18.07 4.38
CA ALA A 207 17.43 18.22 5.52
C ALA A 207 16.28 19.18 5.13
N VAL A 208 15.19 18.64 4.59
CA VAL A 208 13.99 19.43 4.31
C VAL A 208 13.38 19.84 5.65
N SER A 209 13.37 21.14 5.93
CA SER A 209 12.74 21.67 7.14
C SER A 209 11.21 21.62 7.00
N TRP A 210 10.65 20.44 7.27
CA TRP A 210 9.21 20.21 7.30
C TRP A 210 8.58 20.99 8.47
N ARG A 211 7.69 21.93 8.16
CA ARG A 211 6.90 22.63 9.15
C ARG A 211 5.50 22.03 9.24
N GLY A 212 4.88 22.06 10.43
CA GLY A 212 3.56 21.46 10.68
C GLY A 212 2.51 21.71 9.60
N PRO A 213 2.29 22.98 9.13
CA PRO A 213 1.32 23.25 8.06
C PRO A 213 1.67 22.59 6.69
N MET A 214 2.96 22.43 6.39
CA MET A 214 3.39 21.73 5.16
C MET A 214 3.09 20.24 5.27
N LEU A 215 3.39 19.63 6.41
CA LEU A 215 3.10 18.24 6.69
C LEU A 215 1.60 17.94 6.60
N HIS A 216 0.78 18.77 7.23
CA HIS A 216 -0.68 18.65 7.14
C HIS A 216 -1.18 18.71 5.69
N ARG A 217 -0.66 19.66 4.88
CA ARG A 217 -0.99 19.76 3.46
C ARG A 217 -0.57 18.51 2.69
N THR A 218 0.63 17.99 2.93
CA THR A 218 1.15 16.79 2.23
C THR A 218 0.34 15.55 2.58
N VAL A 219 0.04 15.34 3.88
CA VAL A 219 -0.82 14.23 4.29
C VAL A 219 -2.20 14.36 3.64
N ASN A 220 -2.80 15.55 3.67
CA ASN A 220 -4.08 15.79 3.01
C ASN A 220 -4.00 15.48 1.51
N GLN A 221 -2.94 15.91 0.82
CA GLN A 221 -2.73 15.63 -0.59
C GLN A 221 -2.62 14.13 -0.87
N PHE A 222 -1.93 13.36 -0.04
CA PHE A 222 -1.87 11.90 -0.19
C PHE A 222 -3.25 11.25 -0.03
N LEU A 223 -4.09 11.78 0.84
CA LEU A 223 -5.44 11.25 1.05
C LEU A 223 -6.46 11.68 -0.01
N THR A 224 -6.16 12.74 -0.79
CA THR A 224 -7.08 13.31 -1.80
C THR A 224 -6.66 13.02 -3.22
N ASP A 225 -5.36 13.14 -3.55
CA ASP A 225 -4.86 13.14 -4.93
C ASP A 225 -4.30 11.79 -5.36
N VAL A 226 -3.91 10.92 -4.41
CA VAL A 226 -3.41 9.58 -4.73
C VAL A 226 -4.56 8.66 -5.13
N PHE A 227 -4.41 8.02 -6.29
CA PHE A 227 -5.36 7.06 -6.80
C PHE A 227 -5.13 5.66 -6.21
N PHE A 228 -5.70 5.41 -5.06
CA PHE A 228 -5.62 4.08 -4.44
C PHE A 228 -6.57 3.06 -5.07
N GLY A 229 -7.59 3.48 -5.84
CA GLY A 229 -8.65 2.58 -6.23
C GLY A 229 -9.54 2.21 -5.03
N ASP A 230 -10.18 1.05 -5.13
CA ASP A 230 -10.97 0.53 -4.01
C ASP A 230 -10.01 -0.26 -3.11
N LEU A 231 -9.80 0.20 -1.90
CA LEU A 231 -9.01 -0.50 -0.89
C LEU A 231 -9.90 -1.17 0.15
N ASP A 232 -9.43 -2.31 0.64
CA ASP A 232 -9.99 -2.96 1.83
C ASP A 232 -9.28 -2.43 3.09
N VAL A 233 -7.94 -2.19 3.01
CA VAL A 233 -7.12 -1.69 4.11
C VAL A 233 -6.15 -0.61 3.62
N LEU A 234 -6.05 0.48 4.39
CA LEU A 234 -5.01 1.50 4.25
C LEU A 234 -4.19 1.54 5.53
N LEU A 235 -2.89 1.30 5.44
CA LEU A 235 -1.95 1.48 6.54
C LEU A 235 -1.24 2.82 6.39
N LEU A 236 -1.14 3.59 7.49
CA LEU A 236 -0.36 4.83 7.54
C LEU A 236 0.84 4.61 8.45
N ASP A 237 2.04 4.70 7.91
CA ASP A 237 3.29 4.62 8.68
C ASP A 237 3.64 6.01 9.21
N LEU A 238 3.38 6.26 10.50
CA LEU A 238 3.57 7.56 11.14
C LEU A 238 5.01 7.74 11.64
N PRO A 239 5.53 8.97 11.74
CA PRO A 239 6.76 9.20 12.48
C PRO A 239 6.59 8.79 13.96
N PRO A 240 7.71 8.48 14.64
CA PRO A 240 7.67 8.13 16.05
C PRO A 240 7.25 9.33 16.91
N GLY A 241 6.58 9.04 18.01
CA GLY A 241 6.17 10.04 19.01
C GLY A 241 4.81 10.68 18.73
N THR A 242 4.63 11.88 19.26
CA THR A 242 3.34 12.59 19.34
C THR A 242 3.34 13.91 18.57
N GLY A 243 4.17 13.99 17.52
CA GLY A 243 4.39 15.23 16.76
C GLY A 243 3.24 15.62 15.82
N ASP A 244 3.46 16.70 15.08
CA ASP A 244 2.48 17.34 14.20
C ASP A 244 1.82 16.39 13.19
N VAL A 245 2.56 15.37 12.71
CA VAL A 245 2.02 14.38 11.76
C VAL A 245 0.95 13.51 12.40
N ALA A 246 1.18 13.01 13.61
CA ALA A 246 0.19 12.21 14.34
C ALA A 246 -1.10 13.01 14.61
N ILE A 247 -0.94 14.27 15.00
CA ILE A 247 -2.07 15.19 15.20
C ILE A 247 -2.80 15.45 13.86
N SER A 248 -2.06 15.72 12.79
CA SER A 248 -2.63 15.97 11.46
C SER A 248 -3.41 14.75 10.93
N VAL A 249 -2.85 13.55 11.06
CA VAL A 249 -3.55 12.31 10.68
C VAL A 249 -4.80 12.11 11.51
N GLY A 250 -4.74 12.34 12.82
CA GLY A 250 -5.91 12.25 13.69
C GLY A 250 -7.02 13.24 13.34
N GLN A 251 -6.66 14.47 12.94
CA GLN A 251 -7.63 15.48 12.51
C GLN A 251 -8.26 15.16 11.15
N LEU A 252 -7.46 14.65 10.20
CA LEU A 252 -7.92 14.29 8.86
C LEU A 252 -8.70 12.97 8.85
N LEU A 253 -8.36 12.04 9.74
CA LEU A 253 -8.91 10.68 9.81
C LEU A 253 -9.27 10.30 11.26
N PRO A 254 -10.25 11.00 11.88
CA PRO A 254 -10.59 10.76 13.30
C PRO A 254 -11.17 9.36 13.55
N HIS A 255 -11.65 8.70 12.51
CA HIS A 255 -12.16 7.32 12.54
C HIS A 255 -11.08 6.25 12.28
N ALA A 256 -9.84 6.65 11.97
CA ALA A 256 -8.75 5.70 11.79
C ALA A 256 -8.48 4.96 13.11
N GLU A 257 -8.16 3.68 12.98
CA GLU A 257 -7.72 2.85 14.09
C GLU A 257 -6.21 3.02 14.29
N VAL A 258 -5.73 2.89 15.52
CA VAL A 258 -4.30 3.05 15.84
C VAL A 258 -3.71 1.73 16.30
N LEU A 259 -2.64 1.31 15.64
CA LEU A 259 -1.80 0.18 16.03
C LEU A 259 -0.49 0.71 16.61
N VAL A 260 -0.17 0.32 17.82
CA VAL A 260 1.05 0.78 18.51
C VAL A 260 2.13 -0.29 18.42
N VAL A 261 3.30 0.07 17.88
CA VAL A 261 4.49 -0.79 17.85
C VAL A 261 5.42 -0.39 18.97
N THR A 262 5.84 -1.34 19.78
CA THR A 262 6.76 -1.16 20.91
C THR A 262 7.82 -2.28 20.93
N THR A 263 8.72 -2.22 21.91
CA THR A 263 9.72 -3.26 22.20
C THR A 263 9.55 -3.77 23.63
N PRO A 264 10.17 -4.90 24.04
CA PRO A 264 10.10 -5.41 25.40
C PRO A 264 10.61 -4.49 26.50
N GLN A 265 11.37 -3.45 26.14
CA GLN A 265 11.94 -2.51 27.10
C GLN A 265 10.85 -1.69 27.83
N ALA A 266 10.84 -1.71 29.13
CA ALA A 266 9.88 -0.98 29.95
C ALA A 266 9.84 0.54 29.66
N ALA A 267 11.00 1.16 29.38
CA ALA A 267 11.06 2.58 29.01
C ALA A 267 10.33 2.90 27.69
N ALA A 268 10.04 1.91 26.84
CA ALA A 268 9.26 2.12 25.62
C ALA A 268 7.76 2.31 25.92
N ALA A 269 7.26 1.73 27.02
CA ALA A 269 5.85 1.80 27.39
C ALA A 269 5.40 3.23 27.74
N ASP A 270 6.24 4.03 28.44
CA ASP A 270 5.92 5.41 28.81
C ASP A 270 5.68 6.31 27.60
N VAL A 271 6.48 6.12 26.56
CA VAL A 271 6.40 6.94 25.34
C VAL A 271 5.27 6.43 24.42
N ALA A 272 5.07 5.12 24.36
CA ALA A 272 3.97 4.51 23.61
C ALA A 272 2.59 4.92 24.18
N GLU A 273 2.47 5.03 25.50
CA GLU A 273 1.26 5.53 26.17
C GLU A 273 0.89 6.94 25.68
N ARG A 274 1.88 7.84 25.54
CA ARG A 274 1.65 9.21 25.04
C ARG A 274 1.09 9.20 23.60
N SER A 275 1.59 8.32 22.73
CA SER A 275 1.07 8.20 21.37
C SER A 275 -0.39 7.75 21.37
N GLY A 276 -0.77 6.83 22.24
CA GLY A 276 -2.16 6.43 22.42
C GLY A 276 -3.05 7.53 23.01
N ILE A 277 -2.52 8.38 23.89
CA ILE A 277 -3.25 9.53 24.42
C ILE A 277 -3.57 10.53 23.29
N VAL A 278 -2.59 10.85 22.44
CA VAL A 278 -2.81 11.74 21.28
C VAL A 278 -3.85 11.16 20.33
N ALA A 279 -3.79 9.86 20.03
CA ALA A 279 -4.79 9.18 19.22
C ALA A 279 -6.21 9.36 19.78
N ARG A 280 -6.39 9.17 21.09
CA ARG A 280 -7.70 9.36 21.74
C ARG A 280 -8.17 10.82 21.72
N GLN A 281 -7.26 11.78 21.93
CA GLN A 281 -7.59 13.21 21.86
C GLN A 281 -8.09 13.64 20.49
N THR A 282 -7.68 12.92 19.43
CA THR A 282 -8.14 13.13 18.05
C THR A 282 -9.32 12.23 17.65
N GLY A 283 -9.90 11.47 18.59
CA GLY A 283 -11.07 10.62 18.37
C GLY A 283 -10.75 9.22 17.82
N GLN A 284 -9.48 8.87 17.70
CA GLN A 284 -9.04 7.58 17.19
C GLN A 284 -9.03 6.50 18.29
N ARG A 285 -9.28 5.25 17.90
CA ARG A 285 -9.27 4.09 18.81
C ARG A 285 -7.96 3.32 18.67
N VAL A 286 -7.29 3.02 19.77
CA VAL A 286 -6.17 2.08 19.77
C VAL A 286 -6.71 0.66 19.73
N ILE A 287 -6.37 -0.09 18.67
CA ILE A 287 -6.87 -1.45 18.43
C ILE A 287 -5.95 -2.53 18.97
N GLY A 288 -4.70 -2.21 19.24
CA GLY A 288 -3.76 -3.18 19.78
C GLY A 288 -2.33 -2.71 19.83
N VAL A 289 -1.50 -3.55 20.42
CA VAL A 289 -0.05 -3.38 20.55
C VAL A 289 0.64 -4.54 19.83
N VAL A 290 1.67 -4.25 19.06
CA VAL A 290 2.63 -5.22 18.54
C VAL A 290 3.95 -5.02 19.30
N GLU A 291 4.39 -6.06 19.98
CA GLU A 291 5.71 -6.09 20.61
C GLU A 291 6.73 -6.63 19.61
N ASN A 292 7.57 -5.77 19.07
CA ASN A 292 8.63 -6.16 18.15
C ASN A 292 9.94 -6.40 18.91
N MET A 293 10.86 -7.16 18.35
CA MET A 293 12.15 -7.54 18.95
C MET A 293 11.97 -8.30 20.28
N ALA A 294 10.96 -9.17 20.36
CA ALA A 294 10.53 -9.85 21.59
C ALA A 294 11.53 -10.89 22.11
N GLY A 295 12.56 -11.21 21.36
CA GLY A 295 13.63 -12.14 21.73
C GLY A 295 14.22 -12.80 20.50
N LEU A 296 15.38 -13.41 20.62
CA LEU A 296 16.04 -14.15 19.56
C LEU A 296 15.90 -15.65 19.85
N VAL A 297 15.21 -16.37 18.98
CA VAL A 297 15.08 -17.82 19.08
C VAL A 297 16.41 -18.45 18.69
N GLN A 298 16.98 -19.24 19.60
CA GLN A 298 18.24 -19.95 19.40
C GLN A 298 18.02 -21.29 18.70
N PRO A 299 19.04 -21.89 18.08
CA PRO A 299 18.92 -23.21 17.42
C PRO A 299 18.47 -24.34 18.33
N ASP A 300 18.71 -24.23 19.64
CA ASP A 300 18.28 -25.20 20.65
C ASP A 300 16.82 -24.96 21.12
N GLY A 301 16.13 -23.96 20.57
CA GLY A 301 14.77 -23.58 20.93
C GLY A 301 14.69 -22.64 22.14
N SER A 302 15.79 -22.30 22.79
CA SER A 302 15.81 -21.29 23.84
C SER A 302 15.60 -19.89 23.25
N VAL A 303 15.10 -18.94 24.06
CA VAL A 303 14.90 -17.56 23.64
C VAL A 303 15.83 -16.64 24.42
N LEU A 304 16.64 -15.88 23.69
CA LEU A 304 17.51 -14.86 24.28
C LEU A 304 16.82 -13.50 24.28
N HIS A 305 16.50 -12.97 25.46
CA HIS A 305 15.78 -11.72 25.66
C HIS A 305 16.76 -10.51 25.68
N LEU A 306 17.27 -10.10 24.52
CA LEU A 306 18.23 -9.01 24.38
C LEU A 306 17.71 -7.65 24.87
N PHE A 307 16.40 -7.44 24.77
CA PHE A 307 15.72 -6.18 25.12
C PHE A 307 14.78 -6.31 26.35
N GLY A 308 14.93 -7.38 27.13
CA GLY A 308 14.03 -7.66 28.26
C GLY A 308 12.72 -8.31 27.82
N GLU A 309 11.71 -8.25 28.69
CA GLU A 309 10.41 -8.89 28.52
C GLU A 309 9.27 -8.00 29.02
N GLY A 310 8.07 -8.20 28.46
CA GLY A 310 6.83 -7.66 29.02
C GLY A 310 6.48 -6.23 28.66
N GLY A 311 7.30 -5.51 27.88
CA GLY A 311 7.03 -4.13 27.48
C GLY A 311 5.76 -3.98 26.66
N GLY A 312 5.41 -4.98 25.83
CA GLY A 312 4.16 -5.02 25.08
C GLY A 312 2.94 -5.11 25.98
N ALA A 313 2.97 -6.01 26.96
CA ALA A 313 1.90 -6.19 27.95
C ALA A 313 1.71 -4.92 28.82
N GLU A 314 2.80 -4.33 29.29
CA GLU A 314 2.77 -3.09 30.07
C GLU A 314 2.20 -1.93 29.23
N THR A 315 2.63 -1.81 27.96
CA THR A 315 2.09 -0.81 27.03
C THR A 315 0.59 -1.01 26.84
N ALA A 316 0.14 -2.23 26.59
CA ALA A 316 -1.26 -2.57 26.40
C ALA A 316 -2.11 -2.24 27.64
N ALA A 317 -1.60 -2.58 28.84
CA ALA A 317 -2.26 -2.26 30.11
C ALA A 317 -2.42 -0.75 30.33
N ARG A 318 -1.39 0.03 30.01
CA ARG A 318 -1.43 1.50 30.12
C ARG A 318 -2.40 2.11 29.11
N LEU A 319 -2.35 1.67 27.86
CA LEU A 319 -3.25 2.13 26.79
C LEU A 319 -4.72 1.77 27.06
N SER A 320 -4.97 0.69 27.81
CA SER A 320 -6.32 0.30 28.21
C SER A 320 -6.95 1.30 29.21
N ARG A 321 -6.12 2.06 29.93
CA ARG A 321 -6.63 3.11 30.83
C ARG A 321 -7.28 4.23 30.02
N GLY A 322 -8.57 4.45 30.20
CA GLY A 322 -9.34 5.48 29.48
C GLY A 322 -9.86 5.04 28.10
N GLN A 323 -9.98 3.74 27.87
CA GLN A 323 -10.78 3.15 26.80
C GLN A 323 -11.85 2.21 27.40
N ASP A 324 -13.01 2.12 26.72
CA ASP A 324 -14.11 1.26 27.16
C ASP A 324 -13.78 -0.24 26.98
N THR A 325 -12.85 -0.54 26.07
CA THR A 325 -12.40 -1.92 25.79
C THR A 325 -10.90 -2.03 26.02
N PRO A 326 -10.42 -3.13 26.64
CA PRO A 326 -8.99 -3.35 26.81
C PRO A 326 -8.25 -3.38 25.47
N VAL A 327 -7.06 -2.79 25.46
CA VAL A 327 -6.14 -2.86 24.31
C VAL A 327 -5.39 -4.20 24.36
N PRO A 328 -5.54 -5.08 23.39
CA PRO A 328 -4.85 -6.35 23.38
C PRO A 328 -3.39 -6.20 22.89
N VAL A 329 -2.51 -7.10 23.32
CA VAL A 329 -1.28 -7.43 22.59
C VAL A 329 -1.67 -8.33 21.41
N LEU A 330 -1.50 -7.83 20.18
CA LEU A 330 -1.85 -8.60 18.97
C LEU A 330 -0.81 -9.67 18.65
N GLY A 331 0.40 -9.49 19.11
CA GLY A 331 1.46 -10.47 18.97
C GLY A 331 2.83 -9.89 19.33
N SER A 332 3.77 -10.81 19.50
CA SER A 332 5.17 -10.51 19.74
C SER A 332 5.99 -11.07 18.58
N VAL A 333 6.74 -10.20 17.93
CA VAL A 333 7.57 -10.53 16.76
C VAL A 333 9.00 -10.74 17.25
N PRO A 334 9.58 -11.94 17.09
CA PRO A 334 10.94 -12.21 17.53
C PRO A 334 11.98 -11.46 16.65
N LEU A 335 13.16 -11.30 17.19
CA LEU A 335 14.33 -10.92 16.41
C LEU A 335 14.61 -12.00 15.38
N SER A 336 14.92 -11.59 14.15
CA SER A 336 15.16 -12.52 13.05
C SER A 336 16.21 -11.94 12.10
N VAL A 337 17.17 -12.76 11.72
CA VAL A 337 18.14 -12.40 10.68
C VAL A 337 17.47 -12.31 9.33
N PRO A 338 16.62 -13.28 8.90
CA PRO A 338 15.87 -13.17 7.65
C PRO A 338 14.98 -11.92 7.58
N LEU A 339 14.37 -11.48 8.69
CA LEU A 339 13.56 -10.25 8.72
C LEU A 339 14.43 -9.01 8.40
N ARG A 340 15.63 -8.94 8.97
CA ARG A 340 16.56 -7.84 8.71
C ARG A 340 17.07 -7.90 7.26
N GLU A 341 17.57 -9.05 6.83
CA GLU A 341 18.13 -9.23 5.48
C GLU A 341 17.09 -8.99 4.39
N GLY A 342 15.88 -9.49 4.58
CA GLY A 342 14.75 -9.22 3.70
C GLY A 342 14.40 -7.74 3.63
N GLY A 343 14.44 -7.04 4.78
CA GLY A 343 14.26 -5.58 4.82
C GLY A 343 15.33 -4.82 4.02
N ASP A 344 16.58 -5.22 4.15
CA ASP A 344 17.70 -4.62 3.41
C ASP A 344 17.62 -4.92 1.89
N ALA A 345 17.09 -6.10 1.53
CA ALA A 345 16.93 -6.52 0.14
C ALA A 345 15.58 -6.04 -0.50
N GLY A 346 14.72 -5.36 0.24
CA GLY A 346 13.39 -4.94 -0.25
C GLY A 346 12.41 -6.10 -0.45
N VAL A 347 12.65 -7.23 0.22
CA VAL A 347 11.80 -8.42 0.19
C VAL A 347 11.24 -8.69 1.57
N PRO A 348 9.98 -8.30 1.87
CA PRO A 348 9.36 -8.55 3.16
C PRO A 348 9.45 -10.02 3.59
N VAL A 349 9.77 -10.27 4.87
CA VAL A 349 10.03 -11.63 5.39
C VAL A 349 8.85 -12.58 5.19
N VAL A 350 7.62 -12.06 5.23
CA VAL A 350 6.40 -12.84 4.97
C VAL A 350 6.31 -13.40 3.54
N LEU A 351 7.16 -12.91 2.63
CA LEU A 351 7.35 -13.43 1.27
C LEU A 351 8.64 -14.23 1.16
N GLY A 352 9.76 -13.64 1.59
CA GLY A 352 11.10 -14.19 1.37
C GLY A 352 11.41 -15.40 2.24
N ALA A 353 10.86 -15.46 3.47
CA ALA A 353 11.06 -16.55 4.42
C ALA A 353 9.78 -16.79 5.25
N PRO A 354 8.69 -17.29 4.65
CA PRO A 354 7.39 -17.39 5.30
C PRO A 354 7.36 -18.32 6.52
N GLU A 355 8.32 -19.25 6.63
CA GLU A 355 8.46 -20.17 7.77
C GLU A 355 9.30 -19.58 8.92
N ASP A 356 9.91 -18.42 8.72
CA ASP A 356 10.65 -17.74 9.79
C ASP A 356 9.71 -17.36 10.94
N PRO A 357 10.11 -17.53 12.21
CA PRO A 357 9.26 -17.22 13.36
C PRO A 357 8.71 -15.79 13.34
N SER A 358 9.46 -14.82 12.80
CA SER A 358 8.98 -13.45 12.66
C SER A 358 7.90 -13.32 11.59
N ALA A 359 8.02 -14.04 10.46
CA ALA A 359 7.02 -14.07 9.40
C ALA A 359 5.72 -14.72 9.88
N VAL A 360 5.82 -15.82 10.63
CA VAL A 360 4.69 -16.50 11.24
C VAL A 360 3.96 -15.57 12.22
N ALA A 361 4.71 -14.87 13.08
CA ALA A 361 4.14 -13.92 14.03
C ALA A 361 3.42 -12.75 13.33
N LEU A 362 4.05 -12.13 12.33
CA LEU A 362 3.49 -11.02 11.55
C LEU A 362 2.24 -11.46 10.78
N THR A 363 2.26 -12.66 10.22
CA THR A 363 1.12 -13.28 9.54
C THR A 363 -0.06 -13.48 10.51
N ALA A 364 0.21 -14.01 11.72
CA ALA A 364 -0.82 -14.19 12.75
C ALA A 364 -1.39 -12.85 13.25
N ILE A 365 -0.57 -11.79 13.33
CA ILE A 365 -1.04 -10.44 13.66
C ILE A 365 -1.98 -9.92 12.55
N ALA A 366 -1.62 -10.10 11.27
CA ALA A 366 -2.48 -9.73 10.15
C ALA A 366 -3.82 -10.46 10.21
N ASP A 367 -3.84 -11.77 10.54
CA ASP A 367 -5.06 -12.54 10.73
C ASP A 367 -5.95 -11.98 11.85
N ARG A 368 -5.36 -11.66 12.98
CA ARG A 368 -6.10 -11.04 14.09
C ARG A 368 -6.70 -9.71 13.67
N ILE A 369 -5.96 -8.87 12.93
CA ILE A 369 -6.48 -7.60 12.40
C ILE A 369 -7.68 -7.85 11.50
N THR A 370 -7.65 -8.84 10.62
CA THR A 370 -8.78 -9.12 9.71
C THR A 370 -10.03 -9.60 10.43
N THR A 371 -9.86 -10.38 11.50
CA THR A 371 -10.97 -10.94 12.28
C THR A 371 -11.55 -9.96 13.31
N MET A 372 -10.79 -8.92 13.68
CA MET A 372 -11.29 -7.87 14.56
C MET A 372 -12.43 -7.09 13.90
N GLY A 373 -13.59 -7.08 14.53
CA GLY A 373 -14.73 -6.29 14.08
C GLY A 373 -14.37 -4.80 13.93
N ARG A 374 -14.76 -4.19 12.83
CA ARG A 374 -14.75 -2.73 12.73
C ARG A 374 -15.63 -2.18 13.85
N GLY A 375 -15.13 -1.25 14.64
CA GLY A 375 -15.96 -0.56 15.63
C GLY A 375 -17.12 0.13 14.93
N LEU A 376 -18.31 -0.45 15.05
CA LEU A 376 -19.55 0.11 14.50
C LEU A 376 -20.15 1.16 15.43
N ALA A 377 -19.54 1.41 16.58
CA ALA A 377 -19.99 2.43 17.54
C ALA A 377 -19.98 3.80 16.87
N GLY A 378 -21.17 4.42 16.77
CA GLY A 378 -21.37 5.75 16.17
C GLY A 378 -21.75 5.76 14.69
N ARG A 379 -21.79 4.62 13.99
CA ARG A 379 -22.37 4.55 12.64
C ARG A 379 -23.90 4.64 12.71
N LYS A 380 -24.44 5.67 12.08
CA LYS A 380 -25.88 5.73 11.80
C LYS A 380 -26.20 4.59 10.84
N LEU A 381 -26.87 3.55 11.32
CA LEU A 381 -27.49 2.57 10.45
C LEU A 381 -28.57 3.33 9.67
N GLY A 382 -28.39 3.49 8.37
CA GLY A 382 -29.38 4.10 7.48
C GLY A 382 -30.60 3.17 7.28
N LEU A 383 -31.31 2.86 8.36
CA LEU A 383 -32.63 2.22 8.29
C LEU A 383 -33.64 3.33 8.00
N SER A 384 -33.95 3.57 6.72
CA SER A 384 -35.20 4.22 6.35
C SER A 384 -36.31 3.17 6.49
N LEU A 385 -37.12 3.29 7.52
CA LEU A 385 -38.38 2.60 7.56
C LEU A 385 -39.25 3.20 6.45
N SER A 386 -39.46 2.46 5.36
CA SER A 386 -40.45 2.73 4.33
C SER A 386 -41.84 2.35 4.83
#